data_f0bb3147f47bfd40aa3e60c8a54d20e3
#
_entry.id   f0bb3147f47bfd40aa3e60c8a54d20e3
#
_cell.length_a   1.000
_cell.length_b   1.000
_cell.length_c   1.000
_cell.angle_alpha   90.00
_cell.angle_beta   90.00
_cell.angle_gamma   90.00
#
_symmetry.space_group_name_H-M   'P 1'
#
loop_
_entity.id
_entity.type
_entity.pdbx_description
1 polymer ?
#
loop_
_entity_poly.entity_id
_entity_poly.type
_entity_poly.pdbx_seq_one_letter_code
_entity_poly.pdbx_strand_id
1 'polypeptide(L)'
;MNNVSNKTILALLVATIVISLGGTYISMSAVNNKLGSLGFAPITGFALIPNATATVTVELFSSIKFTDSSVAFGSGNVNTTGGFTKCALSTVYTPRGCVSFNDVTDGFTIENDGNSNLSVELRSNVTAAQFIGGSSPLFLWNVTVNEAGSCVNASGTSFRPRT
;
A
#
# COMPACT_ATOMS: atom_id res chain seq x y z
N MET A 1 -25.68 73.71 5.53
CA MET A 1 -24.74 72.64 5.11
C MET A 1 -23.35 73.14 5.43
N ASN A 2 -22.65 72.47 6.37
CA ASN A 2 -21.28 72.89 6.74
C ASN A 2 -20.30 72.47 5.64
N ASN A 3 -19.71 73.45 4.98
CA ASN A 3 -18.65 73.16 4.01
C ASN A 3 -17.39 72.69 4.73
N VAL A 4 -17.13 71.38 4.63
CA VAL A 4 -15.91 70.79 5.16
C VAL A 4 -14.73 71.31 4.30
N SER A 5 -13.75 71.89 4.94
CA SER A 5 -12.58 72.43 4.23
C SER A 5 -11.79 71.34 3.50
N ASN A 6 -11.34 71.58 2.29
CA ASN A 6 -10.48 70.62 1.54
C ASN A 6 -9.22 70.22 2.32
N LYS A 7 -8.73 71.04 3.22
CA LYS A 7 -7.64 70.72 4.13
C LYS A 7 -8.00 69.68 5.15
N THR A 8 -9.27 69.70 5.65
CA THR A 8 -9.77 68.70 6.59
C THR A 8 -9.97 67.34 5.92
N ILE A 9 -10.46 67.36 4.67
CA ILE A 9 -10.60 66.11 3.88
C ILE A 9 -9.23 65.50 3.58
N LEU A 10 -8.26 66.29 3.21
CA LEU A 10 -6.91 65.84 2.95
C LEU A 10 -6.24 65.26 4.22
N ALA A 11 -6.39 65.94 5.35
CA ALA A 11 -5.86 65.47 6.63
C ALA A 11 -6.48 64.13 7.05
N LEU A 12 -7.79 63.94 6.87
CA LEU A 12 -8.47 62.65 7.15
C LEU A 12 -7.98 61.55 6.20
N LEU A 13 -7.78 61.86 4.93
CA LEU A 13 -7.30 60.87 3.96
C LEU A 13 -5.88 60.40 4.30
N VAL A 14 -4.99 61.33 4.65
CA VAL A 14 -3.63 60.97 5.08
C VAL A 14 -3.67 60.16 6.38
N ALA A 15 -4.48 60.52 7.33
CA ALA A 15 -4.63 59.78 8.58
C ALA A 15 -5.12 58.34 8.35
N THR A 16 -6.10 58.15 7.48
CA THR A 16 -6.59 56.79 7.15
C THR A 16 -5.55 55.93 6.49
N ILE A 17 -4.74 56.50 5.60
CA ILE A 17 -3.63 55.78 4.94
C ILE A 17 -2.59 55.34 5.97
N VAL A 18 -2.19 56.23 6.87
CA VAL A 18 -1.21 55.92 7.92
C VAL A 18 -1.69 54.84 8.86
N ILE A 19 -2.97 54.91 9.30
CA ILE A 19 -3.57 53.91 10.17
C ILE A 19 -3.67 52.55 9.45
N SER A 20 -4.07 52.56 8.19
CA SER A 20 -4.16 51.33 7.40
C SER A 20 -2.82 50.67 7.24
N LEU A 21 -1.80 51.39 6.84
CA LEU A 21 -0.43 50.85 6.66
C LEU A 21 0.16 50.37 8.00
N GLY A 22 -0.01 51.17 9.06
CA GLY A 22 0.46 50.82 10.40
C GLY A 22 -0.21 49.59 10.95
N GLY A 23 -1.54 49.49 10.81
CA GLY A 23 -2.30 48.33 11.21
C GLY A 23 -1.91 47.03 10.51
N THR A 24 -1.68 47.12 9.20
CA THR A 24 -1.19 46.00 8.38
C THR A 24 0.18 45.53 8.84
N TYR A 25 1.10 46.46 9.10
CA TYR A 25 2.45 46.14 9.55
C TYR A 25 2.44 45.42 10.93
N ILE A 26 1.69 45.96 11.87
CA ILE A 26 1.56 45.35 13.22
C ILE A 26 0.94 43.96 13.15
N SER A 27 -0.13 43.80 12.36
CA SER A 27 -0.79 42.49 12.18
C SER A 27 0.17 41.47 11.59
N MET A 28 0.96 41.84 10.58
CA MET A 28 1.90 40.95 9.94
C MET A 28 3.06 40.58 10.87
N SER A 29 3.54 41.50 11.69
CA SER A 29 4.55 41.22 12.72
C SER A 29 4.05 40.26 13.79
N ALA A 30 2.81 40.46 14.24
CA ALA A 30 2.19 39.59 15.26
C ALA A 30 1.98 38.14 14.74
N VAL A 31 1.57 37.99 13.48
CA VAL A 31 1.40 36.67 12.84
C VAL A 31 2.76 35.99 12.68
N ASN A 32 3.76 36.68 12.19
CA ASN A 32 5.11 36.12 12.01
C ASN A 32 5.74 35.65 13.32
N ASN A 33 5.57 36.43 14.41
CA ASN A 33 6.07 36.04 15.73
C ASN A 33 5.35 34.79 16.28
N LYS A 34 4.05 34.69 16.05
CA LYS A 34 3.27 33.51 16.48
C LYS A 34 3.61 32.26 15.67
N LEU A 35 3.76 32.39 14.34
CA LEU A 35 4.14 31.29 13.46
C LEU A 35 5.56 30.80 13.75
N GLY A 36 6.50 31.72 14.02
CA GLY A 36 7.87 31.36 14.41
C GLY A 36 7.91 30.54 15.71
N SER A 37 7.07 30.85 16.69
CA SER A 37 6.99 30.10 17.95
C SER A 37 6.38 28.69 17.79
N LEU A 38 5.68 28.43 16.70
CA LEU A 38 5.10 27.14 16.34
C LEU A 38 5.98 26.34 15.36
N GLY A 39 7.18 26.84 15.07
CA GLY A 39 8.12 26.17 14.14
C GLY A 39 7.78 26.34 12.66
N PHE A 40 6.83 27.22 12.32
CA PHE A 40 6.54 27.55 10.94
C PHE A 40 7.48 28.68 10.47
N ALA A 41 7.96 28.59 9.23
CA ALA A 41 8.71 29.68 8.62
C ALA A 41 7.84 30.96 8.54
N PRO A 42 8.40 32.15 8.81
CA PRO A 42 7.65 33.38 8.71
C PRO A 42 7.12 33.57 7.30
N ILE A 43 5.85 33.97 7.20
CA ILE A 43 5.26 34.36 5.92
C ILE A 43 5.86 35.72 5.53
N THR A 44 6.96 35.68 4.86
CA THR A 44 7.50 36.89 4.17
C THR A 44 6.71 37.01 2.87
N GLY A 45 5.87 38.05 2.81
CA GLY A 45 5.11 38.33 1.61
C GLY A 45 5.98 38.32 0.36
N PHE A 46 5.57 37.55 -0.66
CA PHE A 46 6.18 37.50 -1.97
C PHE A 46 7.72 37.34 -1.97
N ALA A 47 8.22 36.25 -1.41
CA ALA A 47 9.53 35.80 -1.84
C ALA A 47 9.36 35.22 -3.25
N LEU A 48 9.65 35.96 -4.27
CA LEU A 48 10.06 35.44 -5.56
C LEU A 48 11.37 34.70 -5.34
N ILE A 49 11.32 33.51 -4.75
CA ILE A 49 12.44 32.61 -4.78
C ILE A 49 12.23 31.77 -6.05
N PRO A 50 12.97 32.07 -7.12
CA PRO A 50 12.79 31.39 -8.41
C PRO A 50 13.15 29.90 -8.34
N ASN A 51 13.76 29.43 -7.24
CA ASN A 51 14.16 28.08 -7.05
C ASN A 51 13.88 27.65 -5.60
N ALA A 52 12.69 27.11 -5.36
CA ALA A 52 12.41 26.40 -4.12
C ALA A 52 12.76 24.91 -4.33
N THR A 53 13.69 24.39 -3.54
CA THR A 53 14.00 22.96 -3.52
C THR A 53 13.21 22.30 -2.39
N ALA A 54 12.25 21.48 -2.73
CA ALA A 54 11.61 20.60 -1.77
C ALA A 54 12.34 19.25 -1.79
N THR A 55 12.95 18.85 -0.67
CA THR A 55 13.54 17.52 -0.53
C THR A 55 12.55 16.63 0.18
N VAL A 56 12.11 15.60 -0.51
CA VAL A 56 11.30 14.54 0.08
C VAL A 56 12.18 13.31 0.23
N THR A 57 12.38 12.85 1.46
CA THR A 57 13.07 11.60 1.74
C THR A 57 12.02 10.52 1.96
N VAL A 58 12.01 9.52 1.09
CA VAL A 58 11.17 8.33 1.24
C VAL A 58 12.02 7.24 1.86
N GLU A 59 11.67 6.81 3.07
CA GLU A 59 12.29 5.66 3.69
C GLU A 59 11.82 4.38 2.99
N LEU A 60 12.77 3.46 2.75
CA LEU A 60 12.46 2.15 2.19
C LEU A 60 11.80 1.29 3.26
N PHE A 61 10.59 0.88 2.98
CA PHE A 61 9.83 0.00 3.84
C PHE A 61 9.53 -1.30 3.11
N SER A 62 10.01 -2.40 3.70
CA SER A 62 9.80 -3.76 3.19
C SER A 62 8.70 -4.43 4.01
N SER A 63 7.61 -4.78 3.37
CA SER A 63 6.50 -5.47 4.03
C SER A 63 5.86 -6.46 3.10
N ILE A 64 5.45 -7.59 3.66
CA ILE A 64 4.76 -8.66 2.96
C ILE A 64 3.62 -9.18 3.82
N LYS A 65 2.47 -9.40 3.23
CA LYS A 65 1.32 -10.00 3.89
C LYS A 65 0.66 -11.08 3.04
N PHE A 66 -0.01 -12.01 3.71
CA PHE A 66 -0.95 -12.90 3.04
C PHE A 66 -2.31 -12.21 3.00
N THR A 67 -2.88 -12.05 1.81
CA THR A 67 -4.27 -11.62 1.62
C THR A 67 -5.20 -12.80 1.60
N ASP A 68 -4.71 -13.97 1.15
CA ASP A 68 -5.32 -15.26 1.37
C ASP A 68 -4.29 -16.20 1.99
N SER A 69 -4.56 -16.67 3.20
CA SER A 69 -3.62 -17.46 4.00
C SER A 69 -4.03 -18.91 4.20
N SER A 70 -5.16 -19.34 3.63
CA SER A 70 -5.68 -20.70 3.82
C SER A 70 -6.24 -21.30 2.54
N VAL A 71 -6.00 -22.59 2.36
CA VAL A 71 -6.58 -23.41 1.28
C VAL A 71 -7.30 -24.59 1.92
N ALA A 72 -8.62 -24.60 1.87
CA ALA A 72 -9.43 -25.57 2.60
C ALA A 72 -10.17 -26.54 1.66
N PHE A 73 -9.55 -27.64 1.31
CA PHE A 73 -10.17 -28.70 0.51
C PHE A 73 -11.23 -29.51 1.27
N GLY A 74 -11.35 -29.33 2.59
CA GLY A 74 -12.26 -30.12 3.40
C GLY A 74 -11.78 -31.57 3.61
N SER A 75 -12.71 -32.48 3.73
CA SER A 75 -12.43 -33.91 3.97
C SER A 75 -13.11 -34.75 2.89
N GLY A 76 -12.43 -35.80 2.45
CA GLY A 76 -12.96 -36.69 1.42
C GLY A 76 -12.13 -37.95 1.24
N ASN A 77 -12.45 -38.72 0.22
CA ASN A 77 -11.81 -40.00 -0.09
C ASN A 77 -11.42 -40.11 -1.57
N VAL A 78 -10.59 -41.09 -1.88
CA VAL A 78 -10.37 -41.55 -3.25
C VAL A 78 -11.64 -42.21 -3.78
N ASN A 79 -12.08 -41.86 -4.97
CA ASN A 79 -13.25 -42.46 -5.63
C ASN A 79 -12.91 -43.84 -6.21
N THR A 80 -12.83 -44.85 -5.33
CA THR A 80 -12.54 -46.21 -5.74
C THR A 80 -13.67 -46.85 -6.55
N THR A 81 -14.93 -46.45 -6.28
CA THR A 81 -16.09 -46.89 -7.06
C THR A 81 -16.01 -46.41 -8.53
N GLY A 82 -15.42 -45.24 -8.75
CA GLY A 82 -15.15 -44.71 -10.11
C GLY A 82 -13.88 -45.28 -10.74
N GLY A 83 -13.24 -46.28 -10.13
CA GLY A 83 -12.02 -46.90 -10.66
C GLY A 83 -10.74 -46.10 -10.43
N PHE A 84 -10.77 -45.09 -9.62
CA PHE A 84 -9.55 -44.29 -9.33
C PHE A 84 -8.77 -44.93 -8.17
N THR A 85 -7.46 -44.91 -8.31
CA THR A 85 -6.52 -45.33 -7.25
C THR A 85 -5.85 -44.15 -6.55
N LYS A 86 -6.06 -42.91 -7.06
CA LYS A 86 -5.48 -41.68 -6.56
C LYS A 86 -6.51 -40.56 -6.62
N CYS A 87 -6.38 -39.62 -5.71
CA CYS A 87 -7.14 -38.37 -5.67
C CYS A 87 -6.16 -37.21 -5.88
N ALA A 88 -6.48 -36.31 -6.76
CA ALA A 88 -5.74 -35.08 -7.00
C ALA A 88 -6.60 -33.89 -6.63
N LEU A 89 -6.10 -33.05 -5.71
CA LEU A 89 -6.70 -31.78 -5.30
C LEU A 89 -5.86 -30.64 -5.89
N SER A 90 -6.50 -29.59 -6.31
CA SER A 90 -5.83 -28.44 -6.94
C SER A 90 -6.61 -27.18 -6.64
N THR A 91 -5.92 -26.06 -6.53
CA THR A 91 -6.51 -24.69 -6.50
C THR A 91 -6.76 -24.12 -7.87
N VAL A 92 -6.45 -24.87 -8.95
CA VAL A 92 -6.60 -24.42 -10.34
C VAL A 92 -7.63 -25.26 -11.08
N TYR A 93 -7.78 -26.53 -10.69
CA TYR A 93 -8.66 -27.49 -11.35
C TYR A 93 -9.57 -28.19 -10.34
N THR A 94 -10.75 -28.56 -10.79
CA THR A 94 -11.67 -29.40 -9.99
C THR A 94 -11.00 -30.67 -9.49
N PRO A 95 -11.31 -31.16 -8.28
CA PRO A 95 -10.78 -32.39 -7.72
C PRO A 95 -11.00 -33.57 -8.65
N ARG A 96 -9.96 -34.35 -8.92
CA ARG A 96 -10.00 -35.48 -9.83
C ARG A 96 -9.79 -36.81 -9.09
N GLY A 97 -10.67 -37.75 -9.31
CA GLY A 97 -10.60 -39.07 -8.64
C GLY A 97 -10.91 -38.99 -7.14
N CYS A 98 -11.60 -37.95 -6.73
CA CYS A 98 -11.94 -37.64 -5.35
C CYS A 98 -13.46 -37.67 -5.13
N VAL A 99 -13.88 -37.91 -3.87
CA VAL A 99 -15.27 -37.77 -3.42
C VAL A 99 -15.28 -36.94 -2.14
N SER A 100 -16.24 -36.01 -2.05
CA SER A 100 -16.53 -35.18 -0.87
C SER A 100 -15.51 -34.13 -0.51
N PHE A 101 -14.49 -33.89 -1.34
CA PHE A 101 -13.64 -32.73 -1.19
C PHE A 101 -14.29 -31.48 -1.81
N ASN A 102 -13.98 -30.33 -1.24
CA ASN A 102 -14.41 -29.04 -1.79
C ASN A 102 -13.65 -28.73 -3.08
N ASP A 103 -14.33 -28.10 -4.03
CA ASP A 103 -13.69 -27.45 -5.15
C ASP A 103 -13.16 -26.10 -4.69
N VAL A 104 -11.85 -25.91 -4.74
CA VAL A 104 -11.16 -24.71 -4.28
C VAL A 104 -10.44 -24.10 -5.48
N THR A 105 -10.81 -22.88 -5.81
CA THR A 105 -10.32 -22.17 -7.01
C THR A 105 -9.28 -21.08 -6.70
N ASP A 106 -9.00 -20.88 -5.43
CA ASP A 106 -8.04 -19.90 -4.94
C ASP A 106 -6.90 -20.57 -4.16
N GLY A 107 -5.71 -19.99 -4.28
CA GLY A 107 -4.51 -20.39 -3.56
C GLY A 107 -4.09 -19.36 -2.55
N PHE A 108 -2.91 -19.53 -1.97
CA PHE A 108 -2.31 -18.50 -1.13
C PHE A 108 -1.99 -17.27 -1.97
N THR A 109 -2.46 -16.12 -1.53
CA THR A 109 -2.15 -14.83 -2.16
C THR A 109 -1.23 -14.02 -1.25
N ILE A 110 -0.11 -13.61 -1.82
CA ILE A 110 0.93 -12.82 -1.13
C ILE A 110 0.99 -11.46 -1.80
N GLU A 111 0.96 -10.41 -1.00
CA GLU A 111 1.06 -9.02 -1.44
C GLU A 111 2.28 -8.36 -0.79
N ASN A 112 3.03 -7.61 -1.60
CA ASN A 112 4.03 -6.68 -1.10
C ASN A 112 3.33 -5.33 -0.87
N ASP A 113 3.05 -5.00 0.37
CA ASP A 113 2.45 -3.73 0.78
C ASP A 113 3.49 -2.70 1.26
N GLY A 114 4.77 -2.99 1.06
CA GLY A 114 5.88 -2.07 1.21
C GLY A 114 6.14 -1.23 -0.05
N ASN A 115 7.12 -0.35 0.03
CA ASN A 115 7.57 0.49 -1.09
C ASN A 115 8.91 0.07 -1.68
N SER A 116 9.38 -1.13 -1.34
CA SER A 116 10.63 -1.71 -1.85
C SER A 116 10.40 -3.07 -2.49
N ASN A 117 11.24 -3.42 -3.46
CA ASN A 117 11.20 -4.73 -4.08
C ASN A 117 11.65 -5.82 -3.10
N LEU A 118 10.94 -6.93 -3.10
CA LEU A 118 11.21 -8.08 -2.25
C LEU A 118 11.47 -9.34 -3.08
N SER A 119 12.38 -10.18 -2.59
CA SER A 119 12.50 -11.56 -3.03
C SER A 119 11.79 -12.48 -2.06
N VAL A 120 10.83 -13.24 -2.56
CA VAL A 120 10.03 -14.16 -1.74
C VAL A 120 10.45 -15.58 -2.03
N GLU A 121 10.77 -16.34 -0.97
CA GLU A 121 11.02 -17.76 -1.05
C GLU A 121 9.98 -18.53 -0.22
N LEU A 122 9.26 -19.43 -0.86
CA LEU A 122 8.28 -20.29 -0.20
C LEU A 122 8.88 -21.66 0.09
N ARG A 123 8.68 -22.11 1.33
CA ARG A 123 9.13 -23.44 1.76
C ARG A 123 8.03 -24.13 2.58
N SER A 124 7.83 -25.41 2.35
CA SER A 124 7.06 -26.24 3.25
C SER A 124 7.95 -26.71 4.40
N ASN A 125 7.44 -26.69 5.63
CA ASN A 125 8.12 -27.23 6.80
C ASN A 125 7.93 -28.75 6.96
N VAL A 126 7.08 -29.37 6.14
CA VAL A 126 6.80 -30.80 6.15
C VAL A 126 6.91 -31.39 4.75
N THR A 127 7.24 -32.68 4.67
CA THR A 127 7.26 -33.41 3.40
C THR A 127 5.85 -33.77 2.95
N ALA A 128 5.66 -34.14 1.68
CA ALA A 128 4.37 -34.59 1.16
C ALA A 128 3.83 -35.81 1.95
N ALA A 129 4.70 -36.73 2.35
CA ALA A 129 4.33 -37.91 3.13
C ALA A 129 3.82 -37.53 4.54
N GLN A 130 4.42 -36.54 5.17
CA GLN A 130 4.00 -36.05 6.48
C GLN A 130 2.69 -35.27 6.41
N PHE A 131 2.46 -34.53 5.30
CA PHE A 131 1.30 -33.68 5.14
C PHE A 131 0.06 -34.44 4.63
N ILE A 132 0.25 -35.28 3.59
CA ILE A 132 -0.85 -35.98 2.91
C ILE A 132 -0.98 -37.42 3.45
N GLY A 133 0.15 -38.07 3.77
CA GLY A 133 0.18 -39.49 4.09
C GLY A 133 0.02 -40.38 2.86
N GLY A 134 -0.26 -41.66 3.06
CA GLY A 134 -0.51 -42.63 2.01
C GLY A 134 0.76 -43.13 1.28
N SER A 135 0.55 -43.77 0.14
CA SER A 135 1.64 -44.32 -0.67
C SER A 135 1.99 -43.39 -1.82
N SER A 136 3.25 -42.96 -1.89
CA SER A 136 3.78 -42.04 -2.92
C SER A 136 2.98 -40.74 -3.06
N PRO A 137 2.73 -39.99 -1.98
CA PRO A 137 2.04 -38.73 -2.06
C PRO A 137 2.90 -37.70 -2.78
N LEU A 138 2.24 -36.79 -3.47
CA LEU A 138 2.89 -35.71 -4.20
C LEU A 138 2.25 -34.39 -3.77
N PHE A 139 3.08 -33.46 -3.30
CA PHE A 139 2.68 -32.09 -3.00
C PHE A 139 3.47 -31.15 -3.92
N LEU A 140 2.75 -30.45 -4.75
CA LEU A 140 3.30 -29.53 -5.72
C LEU A 140 2.70 -28.15 -5.51
N TRP A 141 3.46 -27.15 -5.79
CA TRP A 141 3.00 -25.76 -5.79
C TRP A 141 3.52 -25.02 -7.01
N ASN A 142 2.76 -24.06 -7.46
CA ASN A 142 3.07 -23.20 -8.59
C ASN A 142 2.85 -21.75 -8.18
N VAL A 143 3.61 -20.85 -8.74
CA VAL A 143 3.43 -19.40 -8.52
C VAL A 143 2.88 -18.78 -9.78
N THR A 144 1.82 -18.02 -9.63
CA THR A 144 1.21 -17.24 -10.72
C THR A 144 1.22 -15.78 -10.33
N VAL A 145 1.25 -14.91 -11.32
CA VAL A 145 1.16 -13.46 -11.14
C VAL A 145 -0.33 -13.10 -11.17
N ASN A 146 -0.83 -12.54 -10.07
CA ASN A 146 -2.22 -12.13 -9.96
C ASN A 146 -2.46 -10.77 -10.64
N GLU A 147 -1.48 -9.87 -10.57
CA GLU A 147 -1.51 -8.56 -11.21
C GLU A 147 -0.37 -8.43 -12.22
N ALA A 148 -0.67 -7.96 -13.42
CA ALA A 148 0.34 -7.79 -14.46
C ALA A 148 1.46 -6.84 -13.99
N GLY A 149 2.71 -7.33 -14.01
CA GLY A 149 3.89 -6.57 -13.60
C GLY A 149 4.18 -6.56 -12.09
N SER A 150 3.35 -7.17 -11.25
CA SER A 150 3.57 -7.24 -9.79
C SER A 150 4.77 -8.11 -9.42
N CYS A 151 5.08 -9.13 -10.20
CA CYS A 151 6.20 -10.01 -9.97
C CYS A 151 7.12 -10.07 -11.21
N VAL A 152 8.41 -9.81 -11.00
CA VAL A 152 9.44 -10.01 -12.01
C VAL A 152 10.00 -11.42 -11.83
N ASN A 153 10.10 -12.18 -12.91
CA ASN A 153 10.60 -13.58 -12.90
C ASN A 153 9.75 -14.57 -12.06
N ALA A 154 8.47 -14.30 -11.88
CA ALA A 154 7.55 -15.33 -11.43
C ALA A 154 7.42 -16.41 -12.54
N SER A 155 8.49 -17.12 -12.82
CA SER A 155 8.49 -18.25 -13.75
C SER A 155 7.92 -19.47 -13.05
N GLY A 156 6.60 -19.49 -12.91
CA GLY A 156 5.87 -20.45 -12.14
C GLY A 156 5.62 -21.78 -12.81
N THR A 157 6.55 -22.36 -13.53
CA THR A 157 6.42 -23.72 -14.06
C THR A 157 7.27 -24.75 -13.36
N SER A 158 7.90 -24.39 -12.26
CA SER A 158 8.70 -25.34 -11.49
C SER A 158 7.86 -25.93 -10.36
N PHE A 159 7.13 -26.99 -10.64
CA PHE A 159 6.72 -27.91 -9.59
C PHE A 159 7.99 -28.41 -8.89
N ARG A 160 8.24 -27.94 -7.70
CA ARG A 160 9.36 -28.45 -6.91
C ARG A 160 8.83 -29.34 -5.82
N PRO A 161 8.96 -30.67 -5.97
CA PRO A 161 8.79 -31.53 -4.83
C PRO A 161 9.91 -31.21 -3.84
N ARG A 162 9.58 -31.06 -2.59
CA ARG A 162 10.59 -31.06 -1.55
C ARG A 162 10.96 -32.51 -1.27
N THR A 163 12.21 -32.85 -1.53
CA THR A 163 12.87 -34.08 -1.09
C THR A 163 13.10 -34.01 0.41
#